data_d353531ecc95842ed4ebda89878d08f7
#
_entry.id   d353531ecc95842ed4ebda89878d08f7
#
_cell.length_a   1.000
_cell.length_b   1.000
_cell.length_c   1.000
_cell.angle_alpha   90.00
_cell.angle_beta   90.00
_cell.angle_gamma   90.00
#
_symmetry.space_group_name_H-M   'P 1'
#
loop_
_entity.id
_entity.type
_entity.pdbx_description
1 polymer ?
#
loop_
_entity_poly.entity_id
_entity_poly.type
_entity_poly.pdbx_seq_one_letter_code
_entity_poly.pdbx_strand_id
1 'polypeptide(L)'
;RIYLYHIPPIAQVGFTPELIERLITDYPDTIVGIKDSSGDWDNTQAMLDRRWDDFRIFVGSESFLLENMRNGGAGCISATANVNPAAIDHLYEHWQADNADAIQQKLDDIRDAVMAYPMIAALKATVAEFSGDNAWRKVRPPLVSLSRNQSSTLSESLRGQGFEMPGLT
;
A
#
# COMPACT_ATOMS: atom_id res chain seq x y z
N ARG A 1 1.54 -22.28 -2.68
CA ARG A 1 0.55 -21.41 -2.04
C ARG A 1 0.30 -20.20 -2.92
N ILE A 2 -0.98 -19.76 -3.03
CA ILE A 2 -1.43 -18.64 -3.87
C ILE A 2 -2.11 -17.61 -2.98
N TYR A 3 -1.74 -16.34 -3.20
CA TYR A 3 -2.47 -15.19 -2.70
C TYR A 3 -3.27 -14.57 -3.84
N LEU A 4 -4.56 -14.39 -3.64
CA LEU A 4 -5.43 -13.70 -4.59
C LEU A 4 -5.08 -12.21 -4.64
N TYR A 5 -5.31 -11.58 -5.79
CA TYR A 5 -5.13 -10.14 -5.92
C TYR A 5 -6.43 -9.48 -6.38
N HIS A 6 -7.16 -8.91 -5.42
CA HIS A 6 -8.39 -8.17 -5.63
C HIS A 6 -8.06 -6.71 -5.97
N ILE A 7 -8.19 -6.35 -7.23
CA ILE A 7 -7.91 -5.01 -7.76
C ILE A 7 -8.96 -4.58 -8.81
N PRO A 8 -10.25 -4.43 -8.42
CA PRO A 8 -11.34 -4.14 -9.36
C PRO A 8 -11.12 -2.90 -10.24
N PRO A 9 -10.50 -1.80 -9.75
CA PRO A 9 -10.28 -0.62 -10.59
C PRO A 9 -9.43 -0.88 -11.85
N ILE A 10 -8.60 -1.92 -11.82
CA ILE A 10 -7.73 -2.29 -12.96
C ILE A 10 -8.25 -3.56 -13.65
N ALA A 11 -8.55 -4.60 -12.89
CA ALA A 11 -8.99 -5.89 -13.41
C ALA A 11 -10.43 -5.87 -13.94
N GLN A 12 -11.25 -4.90 -13.49
CA GLN A 12 -12.69 -4.75 -13.78
C GLN A 12 -13.52 -5.99 -13.39
N VAL A 13 -12.95 -6.83 -12.57
CA VAL A 13 -13.57 -7.99 -11.93
C VAL A 13 -12.97 -8.12 -10.52
N GLY A 14 -13.79 -8.55 -9.58
CA GLY A 14 -13.38 -8.74 -8.18
C GLY A 14 -13.64 -10.16 -7.69
N PHE A 15 -13.16 -10.42 -6.48
CA PHE A 15 -13.48 -11.62 -5.72
C PHE A 15 -14.55 -11.25 -4.70
N THR A 16 -15.69 -11.95 -4.71
CA THR A 16 -16.66 -11.84 -3.62
C THR A 16 -16.28 -12.76 -2.48
N PRO A 17 -16.69 -12.47 -1.22
CA PRO A 17 -16.45 -13.37 -0.10
C PRO A 17 -16.91 -14.81 -0.35
N GLU A 18 -18.04 -15.00 -1.03
CA GLU A 18 -18.56 -16.32 -1.37
C GLU A 18 -17.68 -17.08 -2.38
N LEU A 19 -17.09 -16.37 -3.35
CA LEU A 19 -16.14 -16.97 -4.28
C LEU A 19 -14.86 -17.37 -3.56
N ILE A 20 -14.36 -16.50 -2.67
CA ILE A 20 -13.16 -16.78 -1.86
C ILE A 20 -13.39 -18.03 -0.99
N GLU A 21 -14.53 -18.11 -0.32
CA GLU A 21 -14.91 -19.26 0.52
C GLU A 21 -14.95 -20.57 -0.27
N ARG A 22 -15.48 -20.56 -1.48
CA ARG A 22 -15.43 -21.72 -2.38
C ARG A 22 -14.00 -22.10 -2.75
N LEU A 23 -13.17 -21.11 -3.08
CA LEU A 23 -11.77 -21.35 -3.44
C LEU A 23 -10.96 -21.93 -2.28
N ILE A 24 -11.19 -21.47 -1.05
CA ILE A 24 -10.57 -22.02 0.16
C ILE A 24 -11.04 -23.47 0.38
N THR A 25 -12.34 -23.73 0.19
CA THR A 25 -12.92 -25.06 0.36
C THR A 25 -12.39 -26.05 -0.68
N ASP A 26 -12.31 -25.64 -1.94
CA ASP A 26 -11.88 -26.51 -3.04
C ASP A 26 -10.35 -26.69 -3.08
N TYR A 27 -9.58 -25.72 -2.55
CA TYR A 27 -8.11 -25.69 -2.60
C TYR A 27 -7.48 -25.24 -1.26
N PRO A 28 -7.73 -25.95 -0.14
CA PRO A 28 -7.43 -25.47 1.21
C PRO A 28 -5.94 -25.17 1.46
N ASP A 29 -5.03 -25.98 0.94
CA ASP A 29 -3.57 -25.78 1.14
C ASP A 29 -2.93 -24.85 0.10
N THR A 30 -3.72 -24.42 -0.87
CA THR A 30 -3.24 -23.65 -2.03
C THR A 30 -3.64 -22.17 -1.93
N ILE A 31 -4.92 -21.89 -1.67
CA ILE A 31 -5.44 -20.53 -1.56
C ILE A 31 -5.36 -20.09 -0.09
N VAL A 32 -4.36 -19.26 0.22
CA VAL A 32 -3.97 -18.97 1.62
C VAL A 32 -4.04 -17.48 1.97
N GLY A 33 -4.58 -16.66 1.11
CA GLY A 33 -4.75 -15.24 1.40
C GLY A 33 -5.14 -14.39 0.20
N ILE A 34 -5.32 -13.11 0.47
CA ILE A 34 -5.70 -12.11 -0.52
C ILE A 34 -5.00 -10.78 -0.23
N LYS A 35 -4.63 -10.08 -1.30
CA LYS A 35 -4.33 -8.64 -1.24
C LYS A 35 -5.56 -7.91 -1.76
N ASP A 36 -6.17 -7.09 -0.91
CA ASP A 36 -7.27 -6.22 -1.27
C ASP A 36 -6.78 -4.82 -1.66
N SER A 37 -6.88 -4.51 -2.93
CA SER A 37 -6.59 -3.19 -3.50
C SER A 37 -7.83 -2.54 -4.11
N SER A 38 -9.03 -2.82 -3.56
CA SER A 38 -10.27 -2.15 -3.93
C SER A 38 -10.25 -0.66 -3.57
N GLY A 39 -9.58 -0.30 -2.48
CA GLY A 39 -9.67 1.03 -1.87
C GLY A 39 -10.96 1.24 -1.07
N ASP A 40 -11.69 0.17 -0.79
CA ASP A 40 -12.95 0.14 -0.07
C ASP A 40 -12.79 -0.67 1.22
N TRP A 41 -12.85 0.02 2.36
CA TRP A 41 -12.72 -0.63 3.66
C TRP A 41 -13.86 -1.62 3.96
N ASP A 42 -15.08 -1.31 3.55
CA ASP A 42 -16.23 -2.19 3.78
C ASP A 42 -16.02 -3.55 3.12
N ASN A 43 -15.38 -3.59 1.94
CA ASN A 43 -15.01 -4.83 1.28
C ASN A 43 -13.94 -5.61 2.08
N THR A 44 -12.92 -4.93 2.59
CA THR A 44 -11.90 -5.56 3.44
C THR A 44 -12.53 -6.10 4.72
N GLN A 45 -13.36 -5.31 5.39
CA GLN A 45 -14.04 -5.70 6.63
C GLN A 45 -14.93 -6.92 6.42
N ALA A 46 -15.70 -6.97 5.33
CA ALA A 46 -16.56 -8.11 5.00
C ALA A 46 -15.77 -9.42 4.85
N MET A 47 -14.54 -9.36 4.37
CA MET A 47 -13.64 -10.52 4.31
C MET A 47 -13.07 -10.88 5.69
N LEU A 48 -12.66 -9.89 6.49
CA LEU A 48 -12.15 -10.09 7.87
C LEU A 48 -13.21 -10.72 8.77
N ASP A 49 -14.48 -10.34 8.63
CA ASP A 49 -15.61 -10.85 9.41
C ASP A 49 -15.88 -12.34 9.16
N ARG A 50 -15.46 -12.90 8.01
CA ARG A 50 -15.59 -14.33 7.71
C ARG A 50 -14.71 -15.21 8.59
N ARG A 51 -13.60 -14.68 9.12
CA ARG A 51 -12.66 -15.39 10.02
C ARG A 51 -12.23 -16.76 9.50
N TRP A 52 -11.89 -16.81 8.20
CA TRP A 52 -11.39 -18.03 7.59
C TRP A 52 -10.10 -18.50 8.26
N ASP A 53 -10.01 -19.79 8.58
CA ASP A 53 -8.82 -20.38 9.15
C ASP A 53 -7.64 -20.34 8.14
N ASP A 54 -6.43 -20.05 8.62
CA ASP A 54 -5.17 -20.00 7.84
C ASP A 54 -5.24 -19.10 6.57
N PHE A 55 -6.18 -18.16 6.50
CA PHE A 55 -6.30 -17.24 5.38
C PHE A 55 -5.89 -15.82 5.78
N ARG A 56 -4.96 -15.24 5.04
CA ARG A 56 -4.36 -13.94 5.36
C ARG A 56 -4.89 -12.84 4.46
N ILE A 57 -5.35 -11.74 5.06
CA ILE A 57 -5.88 -10.58 4.36
C ILE A 57 -4.91 -9.42 4.50
N PHE A 58 -4.35 -8.98 3.36
CA PHE A 58 -3.48 -7.82 3.24
C PHE A 58 -4.23 -6.68 2.55
N VAL A 59 -4.15 -5.48 3.09
CA VAL A 59 -4.65 -4.28 2.41
C VAL A 59 -3.65 -3.76 1.38
N GLY A 60 -4.14 -3.19 0.29
CA GLY A 60 -3.33 -2.65 -0.81
C GLY A 60 -2.81 -1.24 -0.56
N SER A 61 -3.22 -0.62 0.55
CA SER A 61 -2.81 0.71 0.98
C SER A 61 -2.43 0.69 2.46
N GLU A 62 -1.31 1.32 2.81
CA GLU A 62 -0.93 1.53 4.21
C GLU A 62 -1.92 2.42 4.98
N SER A 63 -2.76 3.20 4.31
CA SER A 63 -3.82 3.97 4.98
C SER A 63 -4.83 3.10 5.72
N PHE A 64 -4.95 1.84 5.32
CA PHE A 64 -5.77 0.86 6.03
C PHE A 64 -4.96 -0.09 6.92
N LEU A 65 -3.65 0.12 7.07
CA LEU A 65 -2.80 -0.83 7.78
C LEU A 65 -3.22 -1.00 9.24
N LEU A 66 -3.34 0.10 9.97
CA LEU A 66 -3.69 0.06 11.39
C LEU A 66 -5.06 -0.57 11.62
N GLU A 67 -6.04 -0.18 10.82
CA GLU A 67 -7.39 -0.71 10.92
C GLU A 67 -7.45 -2.19 10.56
N ASN A 68 -6.72 -2.61 9.52
CA ASN A 68 -6.58 -4.02 9.15
C ASN A 68 -5.97 -4.86 10.28
N MET A 69 -4.89 -4.37 10.91
CA MET A 69 -4.25 -5.07 12.04
C MET A 69 -5.18 -5.17 13.25
N ARG A 70 -5.91 -4.10 13.58
CA ARG A 70 -6.88 -4.08 14.68
C ARG A 70 -8.05 -5.05 14.49
N ASN A 71 -8.38 -5.36 13.24
CA ASN A 71 -9.46 -6.29 12.88
C ASN A 71 -8.98 -7.71 12.53
N GLY A 72 -7.69 -8.02 12.78
CA GLY A 72 -7.14 -9.35 12.59
C GLY A 72 -6.57 -9.63 11.19
N GLY A 73 -6.34 -8.59 10.41
CA GLY A 73 -5.63 -8.68 9.13
C GLY A 73 -4.14 -8.94 9.28
N ALA A 74 -3.46 -9.22 8.17
CA ALA A 74 -2.09 -9.70 8.14
C ALA A 74 -1.03 -8.64 7.79
N GLY A 75 -1.45 -7.40 7.48
CA GLY A 75 -0.54 -6.33 7.08
C GLY A 75 -0.95 -5.63 5.80
N CYS A 76 -0.02 -4.96 5.12
CA CYS A 76 -0.27 -4.32 3.83
C CYS A 76 0.78 -4.69 2.76
N ILE A 77 0.37 -4.55 1.49
CA ILE A 77 1.24 -4.66 0.32
C ILE A 77 1.01 -3.40 -0.52
N SER A 78 1.65 -2.32 -0.13
CA SER A 78 1.43 -0.99 -0.70
C SER A 78 2.48 -0.57 -1.71
N ALA A 79 2.08 0.30 -2.66
CA ALA A 79 2.99 0.88 -3.63
C ALA A 79 3.98 1.87 -2.99
N THR A 80 3.57 2.63 -1.98
CA THR A 80 4.41 3.56 -1.24
C THR A 80 5.45 2.86 -0.36
N ALA A 81 5.31 1.56 -0.10
CA ALA A 81 6.36 0.74 0.51
C ALA A 81 7.67 0.72 -0.30
N ASN A 82 7.63 1.08 -1.60
CA ASN A 82 8.84 1.25 -2.41
C ASN A 82 9.68 2.48 -2.02
N VAL A 83 9.12 3.43 -1.30
CA VAL A 83 9.81 4.67 -0.87
C VAL A 83 9.77 4.87 0.65
N ASN A 84 8.81 4.27 1.36
CA ASN A 84 8.61 4.45 2.80
C ASN A 84 8.48 3.12 3.58
N PRO A 85 9.30 2.09 3.31
CA PRO A 85 9.14 0.79 3.93
C PRO A 85 9.34 0.82 5.45
N ALA A 86 10.34 1.57 5.94
CA ALA A 86 10.69 1.60 7.35
C ALA A 86 9.57 2.17 8.23
N ALA A 87 8.88 3.23 7.77
CA ALA A 87 7.78 3.81 8.54
C ALA A 87 6.53 2.91 8.52
N ILE A 88 6.28 2.22 7.41
CA ILE A 88 5.18 1.23 7.29
C ILE A 88 5.47 0.03 8.22
N ASP A 89 6.69 -0.49 8.20
CA ASP A 89 7.12 -1.57 9.08
C ASP A 89 7.04 -1.17 10.56
N HIS A 90 7.45 0.07 10.87
CA HIS A 90 7.33 0.60 12.23
C HIS A 90 5.89 0.60 12.75
N LEU A 91 4.91 0.98 11.93
CA LEU A 91 3.50 0.87 12.31
C LEU A 91 3.07 -0.58 12.45
N TYR A 92 3.49 -1.46 11.53
CA TYR A 92 3.18 -2.88 11.59
C TYR A 92 3.67 -3.53 12.90
N GLU A 93 4.87 -3.21 13.34
CA GLU A 93 5.42 -3.73 14.60
C GLU A 93 4.79 -3.09 15.86
N HIS A 94 4.26 -1.86 15.75
CA HIS A 94 3.76 -1.07 16.89
C HIS A 94 2.26 -0.74 16.81
N TRP A 95 1.49 -1.50 16.05
CA TRP A 95 0.06 -1.23 15.85
C TRP A 95 -0.79 -1.25 17.14
N GLN A 96 -0.30 -1.89 18.20
CA GLN A 96 -0.95 -1.93 19.53
C GLN A 96 -0.48 -0.83 20.49
N ALA A 97 0.48 -0.01 20.09
CA ALA A 97 1.00 1.06 20.94
C ALA A 97 -0.02 2.21 21.08
N ASP A 98 0.04 2.93 22.21
CA ASP A 98 -0.87 4.05 22.51
C ASP A 98 -0.82 5.17 21.45
N ASN A 99 0.31 5.31 20.75
CA ASN A 99 0.52 6.32 19.70
C ASN A 99 0.34 5.78 18.28
N ALA A 100 -0.22 4.58 18.08
CA ALA A 100 -0.37 3.95 16.76
C ALA A 100 -1.17 4.82 15.77
N ASP A 101 -2.22 5.49 16.25
CA ASP A 101 -3.00 6.42 15.40
C ASP A 101 -2.17 7.61 14.91
N ALA A 102 -1.26 8.12 15.74
CA ALA A 102 -0.36 9.20 15.35
C ALA A 102 0.72 8.72 14.35
N ILE A 103 1.14 7.45 14.44
CA ILE A 103 2.04 6.84 13.45
C ILE A 103 1.31 6.66 12.12
N GLN A 104 0.06 6.14 12.15
CA GLN A 104 -0.77 6.01 10.96
C GLN A 104 -0.97 7.35 10.26
N GLN A 105 -1.30 8.41 11.00
CA GLN A 105 -1.50 9.73 10.43
C GLN A 105 -0.27 10.23 9.65
N LYS A 106 0.95 9.99 10.15
CA LYS A 106 2.17 10.33 9.43
C LYS A 106 2.35 9.55 8.13
N LEU A 107 1.94 8.28 8.10
CA LEU A 107 1.94 7.50 6.86
C LEU A 107 0.96 8.07 5.85
N ASP A 108 -0.23 8.45 6.31
CA ASP A 108 -1.27 9.03 5.46
C ASP A 108 -0.82 10.37 4.87
N ASP A 109 -0.21 11.24 5.66
CA ASP A 109 0.33 12.53 5.20
C ASP A 109 1.37 12.34 4.07
N ILE A 110 2.30 11.39 4.23
CA ILE A 110 3.30 11.06 3.19
C ILE A 110 2.62 10.47 1.96
N ARG A 111 1.69 9.54 2.15
CA ARG A 111 0.94 8.94 1.06
C ARG A 111 0.15 9.98 0.28
N ASP A 112 -0.54 10.88 0.94
CA ASP A 112 -1.34 11.94 0.32
C ASP A 112 -0.48 12.86 -0.53
N ALA A 113 0.72 13.22 -0.07
CA ALA A 113 1.67 13.98 -0.87
C ALA A 113 2.05 13.26 -2.18
N VAL A 114 2.26 11.94 -2.13
CA VAL A 114 2.55 11.11 -3.32
C VAL A 114 1.32 11.00 -4.22
N MET A 115 0.13 10.75 -3.64
CA MET A 115 -1.12 10.53 -4.36
C MET A 115 -1.72 11.81 -4.98
N ALA A 116 -1.22 12.99 -4.63
CA ALA A 116 -1.53 14.24 -5.33
C ALA A 116 -1.10 14.20 -6.82
N TYR A 117 -0.31 13.22 -7.22
CA TYR A 117 0.20 13.02 -8.57
C TYR A 117 -0.06 11.59 -9.06
N PRO A 118 0.10 11.30 -10.38
CA PRO A 118 0.07 9.91 -10.87
C PRO A 118 1.09 9.05 -10.13
N MET A 119 0.61 8.12 -9.30
CA MET A 119 1.36 7.41 -8.27
C MET A 119 2.69 6.83 -8.77
N ILE A 120 2.69 6.08 -9.88
CA ILE A 120 3.94 5.44 -10.38
C ILE A 120 4.97 6.49 -10.77
N ALA A 121 4.55 7.59 -11.42
CA ALA A 121 5.44 8.68 -11.80
C ALA A 121 5.97 9.43 -10.57
N ALA A 122 5.12 9.63 -9.56
CA ALA A 122 5.49 10.26 -8.30
C ALA A 122 6.53 9.43 -7.52
N LEU A 123 6.28 8.13 -7.34
CA LEU A 123 7.21 7.22 -6.65
C LEU A 123 8.58 7.20 -7.35
N LYS A 124 8.61 7.10 -8.68
CA LYS A 124 9.84 7.14 -9.45
C LYS A 124 10.56 8.48 -9.38
N ALA A 125 9.83 9.59 -9.37
CA ALA A 125 10.39 10.91 -9.17
C ALA A 125 10.98 11.07 -7.76
N THR A 126 10.32 10.52 -6.73
CA THR A 126 10.83 10.50 -5.35
C THR A 126 12.14 9.71 -5.28
N VAL A 127 12.20 8.49 -5.82
CA VAL A 127 13.46 7.72 -5.85
C VAL A 127 14.56 8.49 -6.58
N ALA A 128 14.26 9.10 -7.75
CA ALA A 128 15.25 9.88 -8.49
C ALA A 128 15.81 11.06 -7.68
N GLU A 129 14.96 11.74 -6.94
CA GLU A 129 15.34 12.90 -6.14
C GLU A 129 16.23 12.53 -4.95
N PHE A 130 15.87 11.49 -4.23
CA PHE A 130 16.58 11.08 -3.02
C PHE A 130 17.83 10.25 -3.32
N SER A 131 17.91 9.54 -4.46
CA SER A 131 19.12 8.82 -4.89
C SER A 131 20.08 9.66 -5.72
N GLY A 132 19.63 10.81 -6.25
CA GLY A 132 20.42 11.61 -7.23
C GLY A 132 20.47 10.98 -8.63
N ASP A 133 19.84 9.83 -8.87
CA ASP A 133 19.84 9.15 -10.18
C ASP A 133 18.58 9.50 -10.99
N ASN A 134 18.74 10.41 -11.95
CA ASN A 134 17.66 10.84 -12.84
C ASN A 134 17.13 9.75 -13.78
N ALA A 135 17.80 8.60 -13.92
CA ALA A 135 17.27 7.48 -14.71
C ALA A 135 15.94 6.96 -14.16
N TRP A 136 15.74 7.05 -12.86
CA TRP A 136 14.49 6.67 -12.20
C TRP A 136 13.26 7.46 -12.65
N ARG A 137 13.41 8.69 -13.16
CA ARG A 137 12.28 9.52 -13.64
C ARG A 137 11.58 8.93 -14.87
N LYS A 138 12.22 8.00 -15.59
CA LYS A 138 11.67 7.43 -16.81
C LYS A 138 10.52 6.48 -16.48
N VAL A 139 9.39 6.70 -17.14
CA VAL A 139 8.22 5.81 -17.11
C VAL A 139 7.94 5.25 -18.51
N ARG A 140 7.22 4.16 -18.60
CA ARG A 140 6.79 3.58 -19.88
C ARG A 140 5.39 4.09 -20.26
N PRO A 141 5.09 4.28 -21.55
CA PRO A 141 3.74 4.55 -22.01
C PRO A 141 2.74 3.51 -21.48
N PRO A 142 1.52 3.89 -21.17
CA PRO A 142 0.90 5.21 -21.36
C PRO A 142 1.21 6.24 -20.23
N LEU A 143 2.08 5.90 -19.27
CA LEU A 143 2.45 6.79 -18.20
C LEU A 143 3.28 7.97 -18.71
N VAL A 144 3.14 9.10 -18.00
CA VAL A 144 3.90 10.34 -18.28
C VAL A 144 4.69 10.70 -17.01
N SER A 145 5.97 11.04 -17.19
CA SER A 145 6.82 11.50 -16.09
C SER A 145 6.30 12.82 -15.52
N LEU A 146 6.52 13.06 -14.24
CA LEU A 146 6.25 14.36 -13.63
C LEU A 146 7.09 15.46 -14.31
N SER A 147 6.51 16.64 -14.47
CA SER A 147 7.27 17.83 -14.84
C SER A 147 8.27 18.21 -13.73
N ARG A 148 9.23 19.07 -14.07
CA ARG A 148 10.22 19.56 -13.09
C ARG A 148 9.54 20.26 -11.90
N ASN A 149 8.53 21.11 -12.17
CA ASN A 149 7.81 21.79 -11.12
C ASN A 149 7.05 20.81 -10.21
N GLN A 150 6.35 19.84 -10.78
CA GLN A 150 5.65 18.82 -10.00
C GLN A 150 6.62 18.01 -9.12
N SER A 151 7.77 17.62 -9.68
CA SER A 151 8.80 16.89 -8.91
C SER A 151 9.37 17.75 -7.77
N SER A 152 9.65 19.03 -8.01
CA SER A 152 10.14 19.96 -6.98
C SER A 152 9.11 20.11 -5.84
N THR A 153 7.87 20.42 -6.20
CA THR A 153 6.77 20.58 -5.21
C THR A 153 6.57 19.31 -4.38
N LEU A 154 6.59 18.14 -5.03
CA LEU A 154 6.50 16.85 -4.31
C LEU A 154 7.66 16.68 -3.33
N SER A 155 8.92 16.89 -3.78
CA SER A 155 10.10 16.77 -2.94
C SER A 155 10.10 17.75 -1.75
N GLU A 156 9.68 19.00 -1.98
CA GLU A 156 9.55 20.00 -0.93
C GLU A 156 8.50 19.59 0.11
N SER A 157 7.35 19.09 -0.35
CA SER A 157 6.29 18.58 0.53
C SER A 157 6.78 17.41 1.38
N LEU A 158 7.45 16.42 0.77
CA LEU A 158 7.97 15.27 1.49
C LEU A 158 9.04 15.67 2.52
N ARG A 159 10.00 16.52 2.14
CA ARG A 159 11.03 17.03 3.07
C ARG A 159 10.43 17.86 4.21
N GLY A 160 9.41 18.67 3.91
CA GLY A 160 8.68 19.44 4.92
C GLY A 160 7.99 18.58 5.97
N GLN A 161 7.68 17.34 5.64
CA GLN A 161 7.12 16.33 6.54
C GLN A 161 8.19 15.47 7.24
N GLY A 162 9.48 15.77 7.03
CA GLY A 162 10.58 15.00 7.59
C GLY A 162 10.80 13.64 6.92
N PHE A 163 10.32 13.48 5.67
CA PHE A 163 10.52 12.25 4.92
C PHE A 163 11.97 12.11 4.46
N GLU A 164 12.52 10.93 4.67
CA GLU A 164 13.88 10.55 4.28
C GLU A 164 13.88 9.16 3.63
N MET A 165 14.86 8.90 2.78
CA MET A 165 15.11 7.57 2.20
C MET A 165 16.53 7.10 2.56
N PRO A 166 16.76 6.65 3.80
CA PRO A 166 18.10 6.21 4.22
C PRO A 166 18.54 4.98 3.39
N GLY A 167 19.83 4.98 2.99
CA GLY A 167 20.40 3.89 2.21
C GLY A 167 20.34 4.06 0.68
N LEU A 168 19.84 5.19 0.17
CA LEU A 168 19.92 5.53 -1.26
C LEU A 168 21.09 6.47 -1.63
N THR A 169 21.90 6.85 -0.66
CA THR A 169 23.10 7.70 -0.84
C THR A 169 24.36 6.88 -0.72
#